data_4d1ad9f866ba463f97a099879ac8af5f
#
_entry.id   4d1ad9f866ba463f97a099879ac8af5f
#
_cell.length_a   1.000
_cell.length_b   1.000
_cell.length_c   1.000
_cell.angle_alpha   90.00
_cell.angle_beta   90.00
_cell.angle_gamma   90.00
#
_symmetry.space_group_name_H-M   'P 1'
#
loop_
_entity.id
_entity.type
_entity.pdbx_description
1 polymer ?
#
loop_
_entity_poly.entity_id
_entity_poly.type
_entity_poly.pdbx_seq_one_letter_code
_entity_poly.pdbx_strand_id
1 'polypeptide(L)'
;MKPASITFAVVISLLVVAGIFQAVRGIATPPSAPVATTTPEVLPLPVEPSEVEPVAVASSTPLITVVSPLPNATVGSPLTVSGEARGYWYFEASFPISLLDATGAILASGIATAQGDWMTEAFVPFTATLTWASTTSATGTLKLMRDNPSGLPENDASLLIPVNF
;
A
#
# COMPACT_ATOMS: atom_id res chain seq x y z
N MET A 1 57.72 -1.06 15.33
CA MET A 1 56.44 -1.66 15.73
C MET A 1 55.64 -1.99 14.46
N LYS A 2 55.47 -3.27 14.14
CA LYS A 2 54.78 -3.74 12.92
C LYS A 2 53.29 -3.91 13.24
N PRO A 3 52.31 -3.47 12.41
CA PRO A 3 50.92 -3.84 12.57
C PRO A 3 50.66 -5.27 12.09
N ALA A 4 49.94 -6.05 12.86
CA ALA A 4 49.52 -7.41 12.54
C ALA A 4 48.34 -7.39 11.56
N SER A 5 48.51 -8.07 10.43
CA SER A 5 47.45 -8.36 9.47
C SER A 5 46.57 -9.48 10.03
N ILE A 6 45.26 -9.21 10.19
CA ILE A 6 44.24 -10.22 10.50
C ILE A 6 43.63 -10.68 9.17
N THR A 7 44.00 -11.90 8.78
CA THR A 7 43.43 -12.58 7.63
C THR A 7 42.11 -13.25 8.05
N PHE A 8 40.97 -12.76 7.52
CA PHE A 8 39.67 -13.41 7.73
C PHE A 8 39.49 -14.52 6.67
N ALA A 9 39.55 -15.78 7.15
CA ALA A 9 39.22 -16.94 6.32
C ALA A 9 37.70 -17.12 6.22
N VAL A 10 37.16 -16.95 5.01
CA VAL A 10 35.76 -17.26 4.71
C VAL A 10 35.67 -18.75 4.40
N VAL A 11 35.04 -19.52 5.28
CA VAL A 11 34.70 -20.93 5.04
C VAL A 11 33.35 -20.98 4.32
N ILE A 12 33.39 -21.34 3.03
CA ILE A 12 32.20 -21.61 2.22
C ILE A 12 31.80 -23.06 2.43
N SER A 13 30.72 -23.31 3.18
CA SER A 13 30.10 -24.64 3.28
C SER A 13 29.18 -24.88 2.10
N LEU A 14 29.60 -25.75 1.19
CA LEU A 14 28.81 -26.23 0.04
C LEU A 14 27.91 -27.38 0.53
N LEU A 15 26.61 -27.15 0.70
CA LEU A 15 25.61 -28.20 0.95
C LEU A 15 25.07 -28.72 -0.39
N VAL A 16 25.49 -29.92 -0.75
CA VAL A 16 24.94 -30.70 -1.87
C VAL A 16 23.67 -31.40 -1.36
N VAL A 17 22.50 -30.98 -1.81
CA VAL A 17 21.23 -31.68 -1.60
C VAL A 17 20.98 -32.60 -2.78
N ALA A 18 21.17 -33.91 -2.57
CA ALA A 18 20.80 -34.97 -3.52
C ALA A 18 19.27 -35.10 -3.57
N GLY A 19 18.67 -34.81 -4.73
CA GLY A 19 17.24 -35.00 -4.98
C GLY A 19 16.92 -36.49 -5.16
N ILE A 20 15.99 -36.99 -4.35
CA ILE A 20 15.39 -38.32 -4.51
C ILE A 20 14.20 -38.19 -5.47
N PHE A 21 14.36 -38.76 -6.67
CA PHE A 21 13.29 -38.87 -7.67
C PHE A 21 12.44 -40.10 -7.33
N GLN A 22 11.24 -39.89 -6.78
CA GLN A 22 10.26 -40.97 -6.59
C GLN A 22 9.31 -41.00 -7.79
N ALA A 23 9.42 -42.05 -8.58
CA ALA A 23 8.50 -42.38 -9.66
C ALA A 23 7.16 -42.87 -9.09
N VAL A 24 6.11 -42.08 -9.27
CA VAL A 24 4.72 -42.50 -8.98
C VAL A 24 4.19 -43.27 -10.20
N ARG A 25 3.96 -44.59 -9.99
CA ARG A 25 3.33 -45.48 -10.95
C ARG A 25 1.87 -45.10 -11.18
N GLY A 26 1.47 -45.08 -12.45
CA GLY A 26 0.12 -44.78 -12.88
C GLY A 26 -0.93 -45.71 -12.31
N ILE A 27 -2.00 -45.12 -11.81
CA ILE A 27 -3.23 -45.82 -11.45
C ILE A 27 -4.14 -45.74 -12.67
N ALA A 28 -4.45 -46.93 -13.25
CA ALA A 28 -5.37 -47.03 -14.37
C ALA A 28 -6.79 -46.64 -13.94
N THR A 29 -7.39 -45.73 -14.68
CA THR A 29 -8.81 -45.35 -14.52
C THR A 29 -9.71 -46.42 -15.16
N PRO A 30 -10.78 -46.90 -14.49
CA PRO A 30 -11.76 -47.76 -15.12
C PRO A 30 -12.65 -46.97 -16.10
N PRO A 31 -13.18 -47.63 -17.15
CA PRO A 31 -14.02 -47.00 -18.15
C PRO A 31 -15.37 -46.59 -17.56
N SER A 32 -15.70 -45.31 -17.74
CA SER A 32 -16.98 -44.71 -17.35
C SER A 32 -18.09 -45.22 -18.27
N ALA A 33 -19.16 -45.77 -17.71
CA ALA A 33 -20.38 -46.13 -18.43
C ALA A 33 -21.13 -44.90 -18.91
N PRO A 34 -21.87 -44.95 -20.05
CA PRO A 34 -22.63 -43.81 -20.53
C PRO A 34 -23.83 -43.53 -19.63
N VAL A 35 -23.82 -42.35 -19.00
CA VAL A 35 -24.97 -41.83 -18.27
C VAL A 35 -25.93 -41.22 -19.30
N ALA A 36 -27.16 -41.74 -19.34
CA ALA A 36 -28.24 -41.18 -20.13
C ALA A 36 -28.55 -39.74 -19.67
N THR A 37 -28.39 -38.80 -20.57
CA THR A 37 -28.73 -37.38 -20.38
C THR A 37 -30.26 -37.27 -20.47
N THR A 38 -30.94 -37.22 -19.36
CA THR A 38 -32.29 -36.66 -19.26
C THR A 38 -32.13 -35.16 -19.01
N THR A 39 -32.37 -34.38 -20.04
CA THR A 39 -32.49 -32.93 -19.98
C THR A 39 -33.76 -32.57 -19.21
N PRO A 40 -33.70 -31.95 -18.04
CA PRO A 40 -34.89 -31.32 -17.46
C PRO A 40 -35.17 -30.06 -18.24
N GLU A 41 -36.32 -29.98 -18.89
CA GLU A 41 -36.92 -28.79 -19.47
C GLU A 41 -37.15 -27.78 -18.32
N VAL A 42 -36.24 -26.80 -18.22
CA VAL A 42 -36.40 -25.68 -17.28
C VAL A 42 -37.33 -24.67 -17.94
N LEU A 43 -38.57 -24.62 -17.46
CA LEU A 43 -39.48 -23.53 -17.70
C LEU A 43 -38.83 -22.21 -17.26
N PRO A 44 -38.81 -21.17 -18.08
CA PRO A 44 -38.32 -19.88 -17.66
C PRO A 44 -39.24 -19.30 -16.59
N LEU A 45 -38.72 -19.17 -15.37
CA LEU A 45 -39.32 -18.37 -14.30
C LEU A 45 -39.35 -16.91 -14.79
N PRO A 46 -40.43 -16.14 -14.53
CA PRO A 46 -40.47 -14.72 -14.80
C PRO A 46 -39.33 -14.06 -14.04
N VAL A 47 -38.40 -13.43 -14.76
CA VAL A 47 -37.39 -12.55 -14.18
C VAL A 47 -38.14 -11.29 -13.75
N GLU A 48 -38.46 -11.18 -12.47
CA GLU A 48 -38.83 -9.88 -11.90
C GLU A 48 -37.66 -8.93 -12.15
N PRO A 49 -37.90 -7.72 -12.66
CA PRO A 49 -36.84 -6.72 -12.73
C PRO A 49 -36.39 -6.43 -11.30
N SER A 50 -35.18 -6.92 -10.94
CA SER A 50 -34.52 -6.56 -9.72
C SER A 50 -34.29 -5.06 -9.76
N GLU A 51 -35.16 -4.33 -9.06
CA GLU A 51 -34.98 -2.91 -8.79
C GLU A 51 -33.65 -2.79 -8.03
N VAL A 52 -32.63 -2.42 -8.75
CA VAL A 52 -31.31 -2.10 -8.16
C VAL A 52 -31.53 -0.81 -7.40
N GLU A 53 -31.85 -0.92 -6.11
CA GLU A 53 -31.82 0.24 -5.24
C GLU A 53 -30.45 0.92 -5.42
N PRO A 54 -30.41 2.24 -5.66
CA PRO A 54 -29.15 2.96 -5.73
C PRO A 54 -28.46 2.78 -4.37
N VAL A 55 -27.37 2.00 -4.39
CA VAL A 55 -26.49 1.91 -3.21
C VAL A 55 -26.04 3.34 -2.96
N ALA A 56 -26.57 3.93 -1.89
CA ALA A 56 -26.13 5.23 -1.42
C ALA A 56 -24.65 5.07 -1.09
N VAL A 57 -23.77 5.48 -2.01
CA VAL A 57 -22.36 5.69 -1.71
C VAL A 57 -22.33 6.73 -0.61
N ALA A 58 -22.11 6.29 0.62
CA ALA A 58 -21.87 7.17 1.73
C ALA A 58 -20.71 8.07 1.31
N SER A 59 -21.01 9.32 1.00
CA SER A 59 -20.02 10.33 0.66
C SER A 59 -19.28 10.64 1.96
N SER A 60 -18.27 9.80 2.26
CA SER A 60 -17.42 10.05 3.42
C SER A 60 -16.69 11.35 3.16
N THR A 61 -16.99 12.38 3.94
CA THR A 61 -16.25 13.62 3.92
C THR A 61 -14.76 13.30 4.06
N PRO A 62 -13.89 13.77 3.17
CA PRO A 62 -12.48 13.45 3.26
C PRO A 62 -11.92 13.88 4.61
N LEU A 63 -11.07 13.05 5.20
CA LEU A 63 -10.45 13.31 6.49
C LEU A 63 -9.18 14.17 6.36
N ILE A 64 -8.62 14.20 5.17
CA ILE A 64 -7.41 14.92 4.79
C ILE A 64 -7.49 15.32 3.32
N THR A 65 -7.00 16.50 3.00
CA THR A 65 -6.84 17.01 1.63
C THR A 65 -5.43 17.54 1.45
N VAL A 66 -4.85 17.36 0.24
CA VAL A 66 -3.54 17.87 -0.13
C VAL A 66 -3.71 18.97 -1.15
N VAL A 67 -3.11 20.13 -0.86
CA VAL A 67 -3.09 21.31 -1.74
C VAL A 67 -1.87 21.23 -2.66
N SER A 68 -0.73 20.78 -2.13
CA SER A 68 0.52 20.59 -2.88
C SER A 68 1.29 19.37 -2.34
N PRO A 69 1.81 18.51 -3.23
CA PRO A 69 1.63 18.46 -4.67
C PRO A 69 0.22 17.98 -5.07
N LEU A 70 -0.24 18.39 -6.26
CA LEU A 70 -1.45 17.82 -6.87
C LEU A 70 -1.18 16.41 -7.40
N PRO A 71 -2.20 15.54 -7.55
CA PRO A 71 -2.04 14.23 -8.15
C PRO A 71 -1.38 14.32 -9.54
N ASN A 72 -0.41 13.46 -9.79
CA ASN A 72 0.41 13.41 -11.01
C ASN A 72 1.29 14.64 -11.27
N ALA A 73 1.48 15.52 -10.29
CA ALA A 73 2.45 16.60 -10.42
C ALA A 73 3.88 16.05 -10.53
N THR A 74 4.72 16.76 -11.31
CA THR A 74 6.17 16.50 -11.31
C THR A 74 6.79 17.15 -10.09
N VAL A 75 7.52 16.38 -9.29
CA VAL A 75 8.11 16.80 -8.03
C VAL A 75 9.64 16.66 -8.05
N GLY A 76 10.31 17.53 -7.32
CA GLY A 76 11.76 17.51 -7.13
C GLY A 76 12.12 17.62 -5.64
N SER A 77 13.36 17.27 -5.31
CA SER A 77 13.90 17.39 -3.96
C SER A 77 14.58 18.77 -3.77
N PRO A 78 14.29 19.52 -2.71
CA PRO A 78 13.31 19.24 -1.63
C PRO A 78 11.86 19.45 -2.09
N LEU A 79 10.93 18.58 -1.61
CA LEU A 79 9.49 18.68 -1.85
C LEU A 79 8.81 19.29 -0.62
N THR A 80 8.10 20.38 -0.81
CA THR A 80 7.17 20.90 0.21
C THR A 80 5.78 20.32 -0.02
N VAL A 81 5.24 19.68 1.02
CA VAL A 81 3.89 19.13 1.05
C VAL A 81 3.02 20.01 1.95
N SER A 82 1.84 20.37 1.46
CA SER A 82 0.88 21.15 2.24
C SER A 82 -0.55 20.73 1.97
N GLY A 83 -1.41 20.96 2.94
CA GLY A 83 -2.82 20.61 2.88
C GLY A 83 -3.51 20.90 4.20
N GLU A 84 -4.63 20.23 4.44
CA GLU A 84 -5.36 20.29 5.69
C GLU A 84 -5.92 18.92 6.06
N ALA A 85 -5.96 18.61 7.35
CA ALA A 85 -6.49 17.36 7.86
C ALA A 85 -7.37 17.62 9.09
N ARG A 86 -8.35 16.72 9.34
CA ARG A 86 -9.13 16.75 10.57
C ARG A 86 -8.22 16.57 11.78
N GLY A 87 -8.52 17.23 12.92
CA GLY A 87 -7.68 17.19 14.10
C GLY A 87 -7.30 15.80 14.58
N TYR A 88 -8.23 14.84 14.48
CA TYR A 88 -7.98 13.45 14.84
C TYR A 88 -7.10 12.65 13.82
N TRP A 89 -6.62 13.29 12.75
CA TRP A 89 -5.57 12.75 11.88
C TRP A 89 -4.19 12.90 12.53
N TYR A 90 -4.04 13.91 13.40
CA TYR A 90 -2.81 14.20 14.11
C TYR A 90 -2.73 13.47 15.44
N PHE A 91 -1.50 13.18 15.86
CA PHE A 91 -1.15 12.93 17.25
C PHE A 91 0.05 13.81 17.60
N GLU A 92 0.01 14.49 18.74
CA GLU A 92 1.02 15.48 19.13
C GLU A 92 1.34 16.51 18.04
N ALA A 93 0.28 17.07 17.43
CA ALA A 93 0.34 18.05 16.36
C ALA A 93 1.05 17.59 15.07
N SER A 94 1.19 16.29 14.84
CA SER A 94 1.94 15.75 13.72
C SER A 94 1.36 14.45 13.17
N PHE A 95 1.83 14.05 11.97
CA PHE A 95 1.58 12.73 11.40
C PHE A 95 2.69 12.35 10.41
N PRO A 96 2.95 11.04 10.19
CA PRO A 96 4.01 10.59 9.32
C PRO A 96 3.64 10.71 7.83
N ILE A 97 4.65 11.06 7.01
CA ILE A 97 4.56 11.05 5.55
C ILE A 97 5.75 10.30 4.96
N SER A 98 5.55 9.68 3.79
CA SER A 98 6.62 9.00 3.06
C SER A 98 6.46 9.21 1.56
N LEU A 99 7.57 9.33 0.85
CA LEU A 99 7.63 9.30 -0.60
C LEU A 99 8.19 7.96 -1.02
N LEU A 100 7.44 7.25 -1.87
CA LEU A 100 7.80 5.94 -2.39
C LEU A 100 8.07 6.04 -3.89
N ASP A 101 8.95 5.20 -4.41
CA ASP A 101 9.16 5.02 -5.83
C ASP A 101 8.10 4.08 -6.46
N ALA A 102 8.22 3.83 -7.77
CA ALA A 102 7.30 2.96 -8.52
C ALA A 102 7.31 1.49 -8.01
N THR A 103 8.35 1.06 -7.31
CA THR A 103 8.46 -0.30 -6.73
C THR A 103 7.90 -0.37 -5.31
N GLY A 104 7.55 0.77 -4.72
CA GLY A 104 7.12 0.89 -3.33
C GLY A 104 8.29 1.05 -2.35
N ALA A 105 9.51 1.22 -2.81
CA ALA A 105 10.65 1.52 -1.95
C ALA A 105 10.59 2.97 -1.46
N ILE A 106 10.92 3.19 -0.18
CA ILE A 106 10.87 4.51 0.44
C ILE A 106 12.07 5.34 -0.02
N LEU A 107 11.82 6.44 -0.72
CA LEU A 107 12.82 7.44 -1.11
C LEU A 107 13.08 8.46 0.00
N ALA A 108 12.02 8.86 0.70
CA ALA A 108 12.09 9.80 1.82
C ALA A 108 10.99 9.54 2.83
N SER A 109 11.25 9.83 4.09
CA SER A 109 10.26 9.87 5.16
C SER A 109 10.39 11.19 5.92
N GLY A 110 9.27 11.66 6.46
CA GLY A 110 9.21 12.90 7.20
C GLY A 110 7.97 12.98 8.07
N ILE A 111 7.81 14.11 8.72
CA ILE A 111 6.69 14.42 9.59
C ILE A 111 5.99 15.66 9.05
N ALA A 112 4.67 15.59 8.88
CA ALA A 112 3.82 16.73 8.64
C ALA A 112 3.38 17.33 9.98
N THR A 113 3.49 18.64 10.10
CA THR A 113 3.23 19.38 11.35
C THR A 113 2.03 20.30 11.17
N ALA A 114 1.11 20.26 12.12
CA ALA A 114 -0.05 21.17 12.18
C ALA A 114 0.39 22.62 12.27
N GLN A 115 -0.33 23.50 11.57
CA GLN A 115 -0.08 24.94 11.55
C GLN A 115 -1.13 25.69 12.40
N GLY A 116 -1.60 25.06 13.47
CA GLY A 116 -2.59 25.63 14.39
C GLY A 116 -3.00 24.66 15.46
N ASP A 117 -4.10 24.99 16.16
CA ASP A 117 -4.68 24.10 17.18
C ASP A 117 -5.25 22.85 16.50
N TRP A 118 -4.62 21.70 16.77
CA TRP A 118 -4.99 20.42 16.21
C TRP A 118 -6.00 19.63 17.06
N MET A 119 -6.20 20.02 18.32
CA MET A 119 -7.18 19.37 19.21
C MET A 119 -8.61 19.82 18.89
N THR A 120 -9.04 19.58 17.66
CA THR A 120 -10.33 19.99 17.10
C THR A 120 -10.87 18.97 16.13
N GLU A 121 -12.16 18.99 15.86
CA GLU A 121 -12.77 18.21 14.78
C GLU A 121 -12.71 18.92 13.42
N ALA A 122 -12.34 20.21 13.41
CA ALA A 122 -12.21 21.00 12.18
C ALA A 122 -10.98 20.59 11.37
N PHE A 123 -10.89 21.08 10.14
CA PHE A 123 -9.67 20.97 9.34
C PHE A 123 -8.60 21.94 9.86
N VAL A 124 -7.38 21.42 9.99
CA VAL A 124 -6.20 22.14 10.43
C VAL A 124 -5.15 22.07 9.34
N PRO A 125 -4.58 23.20 8.89
CA PRO A 125 -3.51 23.21 7.91
C PRO A 125 -2.28 22.46 8.41
N PHE A 126 -1.55 21.80 7.49
CA PHE A 126 -0.25 21.20 7.77
C PHE A 126 0.78 21.55 6.72
N THR A 127 2.04 21.42 7.08
CA THR A 127 3.17 21.47 6.17
C THR A 127 4.21 20.41 6.52
N ALA A 128 4.93 19.95 5.49
CA ALA A 128 6.07 19.06 5.61
C ALA A 128 7.09 19.32 4.52
N THR A 129 8.34 18.92 4.73
CA THR A 129 9.37 18.93 3.70
C THR A 129 10.03 17.57 3.64
N LEU A 130 10.10 17.01 2.42
CA LEU A 130 10.82 15.76 2.12
C LEU A 130 12.03 16.05 1.26
N THR A 131 13.16 15.42 1.62
CA THR A 131 14.40 15.52 0.87
C THR A 131 14.92 14.13 0.57
N TRP A 132 15.28 13.88 -0.70
CA TRP A 132 15.84 12.61 -1.12
C TRP A 132 16.98 12.83 -2.14
N ALA A 133 17.79 11.80 -2.33
CA ALA A 133 18.73 11.75 -3.44
C ALA A 133 17.98 11.55 -4.78
N SER A 134 18.71 11.67 -5.90
CA SER A 134 18.13 11.37 -7.21
C SER A 134 17.56 9.96 -7.28
N THR A 135 16.41 9.80 -7.95
CA THR A 135 15.81 8.51 -8.28
C THR A 135 15.87 8.27 -9.79
N THR A 136 15.88 7.01 -10.20
CA THR A 136 15.72 6.58 -11.61
C THR A 136 14.26 6.24 -11.93
N SER A 137 13.38 6.21 -10.95
CA SER A 137 11.95 6.00 -11.16
C SER A 137 11.32 7.22 -11.84
N ALA A 138 10.47 6.98 -12.84
CA ALA A 138 9.71 8.05 -13.49
C ALA A 138 8.49 8.48 -12.67
N THR A 139 7.97 7.58 -11.83
CA THR A 139 6.75 7.80 -11.03
C THR A 139 6.96 7.35 -9.59
N GLY A 140 6.12 7.86 -8.70
CA GLY A 140 6.12 7.49 -7.29
C GLY A 140 4.79 7.77 -6.62
N THR A 141 4.75 7.57 -5.32
CA THR A 141 3.55 7.81 -4.50
C THR A 141 3.95 8.54 -3.22
N LEU A 142 3.32 9.67 -2.99
CA LEU A 142 3.35 10.35 -1.70
C LEU A 142 2.27 9.73 -0.82
N LYS A 143 2.66 9.16 0.33
CA LYS A 143 1.78 8.54 1.31
C LYS A 143 1.73 9.39 2.57
N LEU A 144 0.52 9.84 2.93
CA LEU A 144 0.24 10.54 4.17
C LEU A 144 -0.51 9.56 5.07
N MET A 145 -0.01 9.31 6.27
CA MET A 145 -0.58 8.32 7.20
C MET A 145 -1.16 9.02 8.42
N ARG A 146 -2.40 8.67 8.77
CA ARG A 146 -2.93 9.09 10.07
C ARG A 146 -2.02 8.60 11.17
N ASP A 147 -1.73 9.46 12.15
CA ASP A 147 -1.00 9.00 13.33
C ASP A 147 -1.89 8.11 14.20
N ASN A 148 -1.39 6.92 14.53
CA ASN A 148 -2.15 5.89 15.24
C ASN A 148 -1.35 5.37 16.45
N PRO A 149 -1.36 6.11 17.57
CA PRO A 149 -0.62 5.71 18.77
C PRO A 149 -1.21 4.44 19.43
N SER A 150 -2.44 4.04 19.07
CA SER A 150 -3.03 2.81 19.60
C SER A 150 -2.41 1.54 19.01
N GLY A 151 -1.82 1.63 17.80
CA GLY A 151 -1.30 0.49 17.05
C GLY A 151 -2.38 -0.51 16.59
N LEU A 152 -3.67 -0.17 16.74
CA LEU A 152 -4.77 -1.01 16.29
C LEU A 152 -5.04 -0.78 14.82
N PRO A 153 -5.03 -1.83 13.96
CA PRO A 153 -5.18 -1.68 12.50
C PRO A 153 -6.47 -0.98 12.05
N GLU A 154 -7.55 -1.10 12.81
CA GLU A 154 -8.83 -0.42 12.52
C GLU A 154 -8.75 1.10 12.62
N ASN A 155 -7.71 1.62 13.27
CA ASN A 155 -7.44 3.05 13.37
C ASN A 155 -6.48 3.55 12.29
N ASP A 156 -5.93 2.65 11.46
CA ASP A 156 -5.05 3.04 10.37
C ASP A 156 -5.84 3.71 9.25
N ALA A 157 -5.29 4.80 8.75
CA ALA A 157 -5.78 5.45 7.54
C ALA A 157 -4.61 6.06 6.76
N SER A 158 -4.72 6.10 5.46
CA SER A 158 -3.72 6.76 4.62
C SER A 158 -4.34 7.38 3.38
N LEU A 159 -3.73 8.48 2.92
CA LEU A 159 -3.99 9.08 1.63
C LEU A 159 -2.78 8.84 0.73
N LEU A 160 -3.03 8.38 -0.50
CA LEU A 160 -2.01 8.13 -1.51
C LEU A 160 -2.17 9.13 -2.64
N ILE A 161 -1.11 9.88 -2.96
CA ILE A 161 -1.06 10.86 -4.05
C ILE A 161 -0.01 10.39 -5.06
N PRO A 162 -0.39 10.01 -6.29
CA PRO A 162 0.56 9.69 -7.35
C PRO A 162 1.35 10.94 -7.75
N VAL A 163 2.66 10.78 -7.99
CA VAL A 163 3.56 11.86 -8.42
C VAL A 163 4.48 11.36 -9.53
N ASN A 164 5.09 12.29 -10.27
CA ASN A 164 6.15 12.04 -11.25
C ASN A 164 7.47 12.66 -10.78
N PHE A 165 8.60 12.10 -11.24
CA PHE A 165 9.95 12.61 -10.95
C PHE A 165 10.63 13.19 -12.18
#